data_13f97d000c96041b9a521b15a30df4fd
#
_entry.id   13f97d000c96041b9a521b15a30df4fd
#
_cell.length_a   1.000
_cell.length_b   1.000
_cell.length_c   1.000
_cell.angle_alpha   90.00
_cell.angle_beta   90.00
_cell.angle_gamma   90.00
#
_symmetry.space_group_name_H-M   'P 1'
#
loop_
_entity.id
_entity.type
_entity.pdbx_description
1 polymer ?
#
loop_
_entity_poly.entity_id
_entity_poly.type
_entity_poly.pdbx_seq_one_letter_code
_entity_poly.pdbx_strand_id
1 'polypeptide(L)'
;MIPQEYIQEVVRRNDIEDLIGQYVSLRRRGRTLVGLCPFHNEKSPSFTVYPDTQSFYCFGCGAGGDAITFVRKINNLGYVEAVKQLASRAGMPMPEEDDKEGRARSRLLEINRCAARYFYEQLNARTPEAAAARRYWKEKRGLSDAAIRRFGLGYAPENFSGLLHYLRRRGSAEEELEHSGLIRRSQKGNLYDIFRHRVMVPIIDVRGNIIAFGGRVLDDSKPKYINSPETQVYKKSRTLFALNVAKKSTSKRFILCEGYMDVISMHEAGFDTAVCACGTALTPEQVKLLSEYAEEAVLCYDSDEAGQKATERSLRLFADSPVKVSVLTIPGAKDPDEFIRHYGKERFEMLLNGTSNPTEFALGKAKKKYDLRTDDGRLEYIREAIGILAGGAVSPTARDVYAGRIAG
;
A
#
# COMPACT_ATOMS: atom_id res chain seq x y z
N MET A 1 -21.56 -13.58 -0.84
CA MET A 1 -21.66 -12.78 0.43
C MET A 1 -22.34 -13.64 1.45
N ILE A 2 -21.82 -13.79 2.69
CA ILE A 2 -22.48 -14.64 3.70
C ILE A 2 -23.82 -14.01 4.06
N PRO A 3 -24.95 -14.77 4.00
CA PRO A 3 -26.26 -14.25 4.34
C PRO A 3 -26.33 -13.71 5.76
N GLN A 4 -27.02 -12.60 5.97
CA GLN A 4 -27.10 -11.93 7.27
C GLN A 4 -27.73 -12.87 8.34
N GLU A 5 -28.75 -13.62 7.95
CA GLU A 5 -29.41 -14.62 8.81
C GLU A 5 -28.44 -15.70 9.28
N TYR A 6 -27.56 -16.19 8.39
CA TYR A 6 -26.54 -17.16 8.74
C TYR A 6 -25.52 -16.58 9.74
N ILE A 7 -25.09 -15.33 9.53
CA ILE A 7 -24.17 -14.66 10.46
C ILE A 7 -24.81 -14.53 11.84
N GLN A 8 -26.07 -14.14 11.92
CA GLN A 8 -26.82 -14.06 13.18
C GLN A 8 -26.90 -15.40 13.89
N GLU A 9 -27.14 -16.49 13.15
CA GLU A 9 -27.19 -17.83 13.71
C GLU A 9 -25.81 -18.30 14.20
N VAL A 10 -24.74 -17.98 13.47
CA VAL A 10 -23.36 -18.26 13.90
C VAL A 10 -23.06 -17.53 15.21
N VAL A 11 -23.41 -16.26 15.34
CA VAL A 11 -23.21 -15.49 16.57
C VAL A 11 -24.02 -16.09 17.71
N ARG A 12 -25.29 -16.42 17.49
CA ARG A 12 -26.19 -17.01 18.48
C ARG A 12 -25.68 -18.33 19.05
N ARG A 13 -25.06 -19.17 18.21
CA ARG A 13 -24.50 -20.47 18.64
C ARG A 13 -23.13 -20.39 19.30
N ASN A 14 -22.51 -19.24 19.29
CA ASN A 14 -21.22 -19.00 19.93
C ASN A 14 -21.40 -18.06 21.12
N ASP A 15 -21.83 -18.62 22.27
CA ASP A 15 -21.93 -17.84 23.50
C ASP A 15 -20.60 -17.13 23.81
N ILE A 16 -20.71 -15.82 24.15
CA ILE A 16 -19.53 -14.97 24.27
C ILE A 16 -18.72 -15.30 25.54
N GLU A 17 -19.39 -15.74 26.63
CA GLU A 17 -18.73 -16.18 27.87
C GLU A 17 -17.88 -17.43 27.58
N ASP A 18 -18.45 -18.43 26.91
CA ASP A 18 -17.77 -19.68 26.54
C ASP A 18 -16.65 -19.46 25.52
N LEU A 19 -16.85 -18.55 24.59
CA LEU A 19 -15.85 -18.20 23.59
C LEU A 19 -14.64 -17.53 24.22
N ILE A 20 -14.88 -16.45 24.96
CA ILE A 20 -13.81 -15.64 25.56
C ILE A 20 -13.13 -16.38 26.70
N GLY A 21 -13.87 -17.20 27.45
CA GLY A 21 -13.32 -18.02 28.53
C GLY A 21 -12.22 -18.99 28.10
N GLN A 22 -12.10 -19.31 26.80
CA GLN A 22 -10.99 -20.12 26.25
C GLN A 22 -9.66 -19.35 26.17
N TYR A 23 -9.73 -18.02 26.16
CA TYR A 23 -8.55 -17.14 25.99
C TYR A 23 -8.24 -16.33 27.25
N VAL A 24 -9.26 -16.05 28.08
CA VAL A 24 -9.18 -15.16 29.23
C VAL A 24 -9.78 -15.82 30.45
N SER A 25 -9.05 -15.82 31.58
CA SER A 25 -9.59 -16.23 32.86
C SER A 25 -10.60 -15.20 33.36
N LEU A 26 -11.89 -15.51 33.24
CA LEU A 26 -12.99 -14.63 33.60
C LEU A 26 -13.45 -14.88 35.03
N ARG A 27 -13.78 -13.81 35.77
CA ARG A 27 -14.38 -13.84 37.10
C ARG A 27 -15.71 -13.11 37.09
N ARG A 28 -16.77 -13.71 37.63
CA ARG A 28 -18.10 -13.12 37.68
C ARG A 28 -18.15 -11.92 38.62
N ARG A 29 -18.72 -10.81 38.14
CA ARG A 29 -18.95 -9.60 38.94
C ARG A 29 -20.39 -9.11 38.67
N GLY A 30 -21.33 -9.58 39.47
CA GLY A 30 -22.75 -9.34 39.27
C GLY A 30 -23.25 -10.00 37.96
N ARG A 31 -23.76 -9.22 37.03
CA ARG A 31 -24.27 -9.68 35.71
C ARG A 31 -23.17 -9.75 34.64
N THR A 32 -21.98 -9.30 34.94
CA THR A 32 -20.85 -9.26 33.99
C THR A 32 -19.73 -10.17 34.44
N LEU A 33 -18.79 -10.44 33.52
CA LEU A 33 -17.54 -11.12 33.85
C LEU A 33 -16.37 -10.18 33.55
N VAL A 34 -15.34 -10.25 34.37
CA VAL A 34 -14.15 -9.41 34.21
C VAL A 34 -12.89 -10.27 34.19
N GLY A 35 -11.89 -9.83 33.42
CA GLY A 35 -10.61 -10.47 33.27
C GLY A 35 -9.51 -9.52 32.82
N LEU A 36 -8.29 -10.01 32.64
CA LEU A 36 -7.21 -9.27 32.04
C LEU A 36 -7.42 -9.21 30.52
N CYS A 37 -7.18 -8.05 29.92
CA CYS A 37 -7.38 -7.86 28.48
C CYS A 37 -6.37 -8.66 27.66
N PRO A 38 -6.79 -9.43 26.66
CA PRO A 38 -5.88 -10.15 25.78
C PRO A 38 -5.27 -9.28 24.68
N PHE A 39 -5.70 -8.01 24.55
CA PHE A 39 -5.30 -7.10 23.48
C PHE A 39 -4.28 -6.05 23.91
N HIS A 40 -4.02 -5.89 25.22
CA HIS A 40 -2.96 -5.02 25.74
C HIS A 40 -2.46 -5.55 27.09
N ASN A 41 -1.26 -5.14 27.47
CA ASN A 41 -0.67 -5.54 28.75
C ASN A 41 -1.25 -4.72 29.91
N GLU A 42 -1.81 -5.42 30.93
CA GLU A 42 -2.31 -4.80 32.16
C GLU A 42 -2.12 -5.71 33.36
N LYS A 43 -2.09 -5.11 34.55
CA LYS A 43 -1.98 -5.85 35.83
C LYS A 43 -3.29 -5.92 36.60
N SER A 44 -4.25 -5.06 36.28
CA SER A 44 -5.59 -4.99 36.88
C SER A 44 -6.65 -5.26 35.83
N PRO A 45 -7.69 -6.07 36.13
CA PRO A 45 -8.70 -6.42 35.13
C PRO A 45 -9.50 -5.20 34.68
N SER A 46 -9.42 -4.88 33.37
CA SER A 46 -10.24 -3.84 32.71
C SER A 46 -11.11 -4.38 31.58
N PHE A 47 -10.99 -5.66 31.29
CA PHE A 47 -11.76 -6.33 30.22
C PHE A 47 -13.06 -6.89 30.80
N THR A 48 -14.18 -6.46 30.25
CA THR A 48 -15.53 -6.84 30.75
C THR A 48 -16.31 -7.54 29.65
N VAL A 49 -16.91 -8.67 29.96
CA VAL A 49 -17.80 -9.43 29.10
C VAL A 49 -19.24 -9.26 29.63
N TYR A 50 -20.17 -9.03 28.71
CA TYR A 50 -21.60 -8.81 28.98
C TYR A 50 -22.42 -9.96 28.36
N PRO A 51 -22.74 -11.03 29.11
CA PRO A 51 -23.50 -12.16 28.58
C PRO A 51 -24.88 -11.76 28.09
N ASP A 52 -25.57 -10.83 28.76
CA ASP A 52 -26.91 -10.40 28.39
C ASP A 52 -26.99 -9.75 27.00
N THR A 53 -25.93 -9.05 26.59
CA THR A 53 -25.82 -8.36 25.27
C THR A 53 -24.89 -9.06 24.31
N GLN A 54 -24.31 -10.20 24.69
CA GLN A 54 -23.36 -10.97 23.89
C GLN A 54 -22.23 -10.09 23.34
N SER A 55 -21.63 -9.25 24.21
CA SER A 55 -20.61 -8.28 23.85
C SER A 55 -19.49 -8.22 24.89
N PHE A 56 -18.37 -7.62 24.50
CA PHE A 56 -17.28 -7.31 25.40
C PHE A 56 -16.80 -5.87 25.22
N TYR A 57 -16.17 -5.33 26.25
CA TYR A 57 -15.51 -4.04 26.19
C TYR A 57 -14.32 -3.99 27.16
N CYS A 58 -13.20 -3.43 26.72
CA CYS A 58 -12.03 -3.17 27.53
C CYS A 58 -11.93 -1.68 27.87
N PHE A 59 -12.02 -1.34 29.15
CA PHE A 59 -11.89 0.05 29.61
C PHE A 59 -10.44 0.59 29.58
N GLY A 60 -9.45 -0.29 29.39
CA GLY A 60 -8.04 0.11 29.26
C GLY A 60 -7.65 0.53 27.85
N CYS A 61 -7.98 -0.27 26.82
CA CYS A 61 -7.57 -0.01 25.44
C CYS A 61 -8.72 0.31 24.48
N GLY A 62 -9.98 0.36 24.95
CA GLY A 62 -11.16 0.65 24.13
C GLY A 62 -11.57 -0.48 23.16
N ALA A 63 -10.92 -1.65 23.21
CA ALA A 63 -11.34 -2.77 22.38
C ALA A 63 -12.70 -3.28 22.80
N GLY A 64 -13.66 -3.35 21.86
CA GLY A 64 -15.02 -3.81 22.14
C GLY A 64 -15.69 -4.40 20.92
N GLY A 65 -16.78 -5.12 21.11
CA GLY A 65 -17.58 -5.72 20.06
C GLY A 65 -18.25 -7.03 20.46
N ASP A 66 -18.64 -7.82 19.47
CA ASP A 66 -19.28 -9.11 19.55
C ASP A 66 -18.29 -10.29 19.43
N ALA A 67 -18.81 -11.52 19.38
CA ALA A 67 -18.02 -12.74 19.18
C ALA A 67 -17.16 -12.69 17.90
N ILE A 68 -17.68 -12.15 16.79
CA ILE A 68 -16.94 -12.05 15.53
C ILE A 68 -15.79 -11.06 15.71
N THR A 69 -16.04 -9.92 16.31
CA THR A 69 -15.02 -8.89 16.57
C THR A 69 -13.91 -9.43 17.50
N PHE A 70 -14.28 -10.20 18.51
CA PHE A 70 -13.31 -10.84 19.39
C PHE A 70 -12.38 -11.80 18.62
N VAL A 71 -12.94 -12.74 17.84
CA VAL A 71 -12.17 -13.72 17.06
C VAL A 71 -11.29 -13.04 16.01
N ARG A 72 -11.80 -12.00 15.37
CA ARG A 72 -11.00 -11.18 14.44
C ARG A 72 -9.75 -10.58 15.10
N LYS A 73 -9.92 -10.01 16.28
CA LYS A 73 -8.83 -9.34 17.00
C LYS A 73 -7.83 -10.35 17.59
N ILE A 74 -8.31 -11.41 18.25
CA ILE A 74 -7.44 -12.36 18.94
C ILE A 74 -6.61 -13.21 17.97
N ASN A 75 -7.18 -13.57 16.82
CA ASN A 75 -6.53 -14.42 15.82
C ASN A 75 -6.03 -13.63 14.60
N ASN A 76 -6.14 -12.28 14.63
CA ASN A 76 -5.76 -11.39 13.52
C ASN A 76 -6.38 -11.81 12.17
N LEU A 77 -7.68 -12.11 12.16
CA LEU A 77 -8.42 -12.62 11.01
C LEU A 77 -9.25 -11.52 10.32
N GLY A 78 -9.53 -11.73 9.03
CA GLY A 78 -10.56 -11.00 8.32
C GLY A 78 -11.97 -11.37 8.81
N TYR A 79 -12.99 -10.55 8.42
CA TYR A 79 -14.37 -10.79 8.87
C TYR A 79 -14.91 -12.17 8.44
N VAL A 80 -14.70 -12.55 7.18
CA VAL A 80 -15.16 -13.83 6.61
C VAL A 80 -14.47 -15.02 7.27
N GLU A 81 -13.16 -14.91 7.52
CA GLU A 81 -12.39 -15.97 8.18
C GLU A 81 -12.86 -16.16 9.63
N ALA A 82 -13.17 -15.09 10.35
CA ALA A 82 -13.70 -15.18 11.71
C ALA A 82 -15.09 -15.83 11.74
N VAL A 83 -15.98 -15.47 10.79
CA VAL A 83 -17.29 -16.14 10.66
C VAL A 83 -17.11 -17.62 10.35
N LYS A 84 -16.20 -18.01 9.45
CA LYS A 84 -15.90 -19.41 9.14
C LYS A 84 -15.40 -20.17 10.37
N GLN A 85 -14.52 -19.57 11.16
CA GLN A 85 -14.00 -20.19 12.39
C GLN A 85 -15.11 -20.41 13.40
N LEU A 86 -15.98 -19.42 13.63
CA LEU A 86 -17.11 -19.53 14.55
C LEU A 86 -18.16 -20.53 14.05
N ALA A 87 -18.43 -20.58 12.74
CA ALA A 87 -19.32 -21.57 12.13
C ALA A 87 -18.78 -22.99 12.36
N SER A 88 -17.49 -23.21 12.11
CA SER A 88 -16.83 -24.51 12.37
C SER A 88 -16.91 -24.91 13.85
N ARG A 89 -16.69 -23.97 14.76
CA ARG A 89 -16.83 -24.20 16.20
C ARG A 89 -18.26 -24.61 16.59
N ALA A 90 -19.25 -24.00 15.97
CA ALA A 90 -20.67 -24.31 16.19
C ALA A 90 -21.18 -25.56 15.44
N GLY A 91 -20.31 -26.26 14.70
CA GLY A 91 -20.70 -27.39 13.84
C GLY A 91 -21.64 -27.00 12.71
N MET A 92 -21.64 -25.74 12.29
CA MET A 92 -22.47 -25.24 11.20
C MET A 92 -21.72 -25.37 9.88
N PRO A 93 -22.27 -26.10 8.88
CA PRO A 93 -21.73 -26.06 7.53
C PRO A 93 -21.88 -24.64 6.98
N MET A 94 -20.84 -24.15 6.32
CA MET A 94 -20.96 -22.88 5.59
C MET A 94 -22.09 -23.03 4.57
N PRO A 95 -22.92 -21.98 4.37
CA PRO A 95 -23.89 -22.01 3.31
C PRO A 95 -23.18 -22.38 2.01
N GLU A 96 -23.73 -23.31 1.25
CA GLU A 96 -23.34 -23.52 -0.14
C GLU A 96 -23.74 -22.25 -0.90
N GLU A 97 -22.97 -21.18 -0.71
CA GLU A 97 -23.03 -20.11 -1.67
C GLU A 97 -22.59 -20.70 -3.00
N ASP A 98 -23.37 -20.46 -4.02
CA ASP A 98 -22.88 -20.40 -5.38
C ASP A 98 -21.91 -19.19 -5.43
N ASP A 99 -20.76 -19.32 -4.72
CA ASP A 99 -19.73 -18.30 -4.56
C ASP A 99 -18.94 -18.21 -5.86
N LYS A 100 -19.68 -17.97 -6.95
CA LYS A 100 -19.10 -17.74 -8.29
C LYS A 100 -18.09 -16.60 -8.22
N GLU A 101 -18.40 -15.54 -7.45
CA GLU A 101 -17.49 -14.40 -7.29
C GLU A 101 -16.23 -14.78 -6.51
N GLY A 102 -16.34 -15.51 -5.40
CA GLY A 102 -15.20 -15.94 -4.61
C GLY A 102 -14.34 -16.96 -5.36
N ARG A 103 -14.98 -17.91 -6.08
CA ARG A 103 -14.26 -18.85 -6.97
C ARG A 103 -13.55 -18.11 -8.10
N ALA A 104 -14.22 -17.18 -8.78
CA ALA A 104 -13.62 -16.36 -9.83
C ALA A 104 -12.44 -15.53 -9.29
N ARG A 105 -12.60 -14.91 -8.10
CA ARG A 105 -11.52 -14.18 -7.42
C ARG A 105 -10.33 -15.10 -7.11
N SER A 106 -10.55 -16.26 -6.51
CA SER A 106 -9.51 -17.24 -6.20
C SER A 106 -8.79 -17.70 -7.45
N ARG A 107 -9.53 -17.91 -8.53
CA ARG A 107 -8.98 -18.32 -9.81
C ARG A 107 -8.11 -17.24 -10.44
N LEU A 108 -8.51 -15.96 -10.38
CA LEU A 108 -7.68 -14.84 -10.84
C LEU A 108 -6.38 -14.71 -10.05
N LEU A 109 -6.41 -14.92 -8.73
CA LEU A 109 -5.18 -14.91 -7.91
C LEU A 109 -4.24 -16.07 -8.29
N GLU A 110 -4.78 -17.25 -8.61
CA GLU A 110 -3.99 -18.38 -9.08
C GLU A 110 -3.34 -18.09 -10.45
N ILE A 111 -4.10 -17.52 -11.40
CA ILE A 111 -3.59 -17.09 -12.70
C ILE A 111 -2.45 -16.09 -12.53
N ASN A 112 -2.64 -15.07 -11.70
CA ASN A 112 -1.59 -14.08 -11.42
C ASN A 112 -0.34 -14.72 -10.81
N ARG A 113 -0.50 -15.66 -9.88
CA ARG A 113 0.64 -16.41 -9.30
C ARG A 113 1.39 -17.22 -10.36
N CYS A 114 0.66 -17.89 -11.27
CA CYS A 114 1.25 -18.62 -12.39
C CYS A 114 1.98 -17.68 -13.36
N ALA A 115 1.41 -16.50 -13.65
CA ALA A 115 2.02 -15.51 -14.51
C ALA A 115 3.32 -14.93 -13.89
N ALA A 116 3.31 -14.65 -12.59
CA ALA A 116 4.53 -14.20 -11.90
C ALA A 116 5.64 -15.24 -11.96
N ARG A 117 5.30 -16.53 -11.77
CA ARG A 117 6.26 -17.62 -11.94
C ARG A 117 6.80 -17.64 -13.37
N TYR A 118 5.94 -17.56 -14.39
CA TYR A 118 6.36 -17.48 -15.78
C TYR A 118 7.34 -16.36 -16.03
N PHE A 119 7.02 -15.13 -15.63
CA PHE A 119 7.91 -13.98 -15.83
C PHE A 119 9.25 -14.13 -15.09
N TYR A 120 9.24 -14.72 -13.90
CA TYR A 120 10.46 -15.01 -13.16
C TYR A 120 11.32 -16.09 -13.86
N GLU A 121 10.70 -17.15 -14.37
CA GLU A 121 11.37 -18.20 -15.16
C GLU A 121 11.96 -17.61 -16.45
N GLN A 122 11.22 -16.73 -17.14
CA GLN A 122 11.71 -16.04 -18.34
C GLN A 122 12.90 -15.11 -18.05
N LEU A 123 12.92 -14.42 -16.91
CA LEU A 123 14.08 -13.61 -16.50
C LEU A 123 15.33 -14.49 -16.33
N ASN A 124 15.18 -15.71 -15.87
CA ASN A 124 16.27 -16.65 -15.62
C ASN A 124 16.58 -17.57 -16.80
N ALA A 125 15.88 -17.42 -17.92
CA ALA A 125 16.13 -18.19 -19.13
C ALA A 125 17.54 -17.89 -19.72
N ARG A 126 18.07 -18.85 -20.48
CA ARG A 126 19.38 -18.73 -21.16
C ARG A 126 19.21 -18.13 -22.56
N THR A 127 18.54 -16.97 -22.65
CA THR A 127 18.34 -16.25 -23.92
C THR A 127 19.01 -14.89 -23.87
N PRO A 128 19.40 -14.30 -25.02
CA PRO A 128 20.00 -12.96 -25.09
C PRO A 128 19.09 -11.88 -24.47
N GLU A 129 17.78 -11.95 -24.69
CA GLU A 129 16.79 -11.01 -24.20
C GLU A 129 16.66 -11.09 -22.66
N ALA A 130 16.64 -12.32 -22.10
CA ALA A 130 16.66 -12.51 -20.66
C ALA A 130 17.96 -11.98 -20.03
N ALA A 131 19.11 -12.15 -20.72
CA ALA A 131 20.37 -11.58 -20.29
C ALA A 131 20.32 -10.03 -20.28
N ALA A 132 19.70 -9.41 -21.29
CA ALA A 132 19.48 -7.96 -21.34
C ALA A 132 18.58 -7.49 -20.18
N ALA A 133 17.49 -8.22 -19.88
CA ALA A 133 16.61 -7.92 -18.75
C ALA A 133 17.34 -8.04 -17.41
N ARG A 134 18.19 -9.06 -17.21
CA ARG A 134 19.02 -9.19 -16.00
C ARG A 134 20.04 -8.05 -15.88
N ARG A 135 20.72 -7.66 -16.99
CA ARG A 135 21.60 -6.49 -16.99
C ARG A 135 20.87 -5.22 -16.61
N TYR A 136 19.64 -5.02 -17.11
CA TYR A 136 18.81 -3.88 -16.73
C TYR A 136 18.62 -3.82 -15.22
N TRP A 137 18.24 -4.92 -14.58
CA TRP A 137 18.02 -4.96 -13.13
C TRP A 137 19.31 -4.75 -12.34
N LYS A 138 20.39 -5.47 -12.72
CA LYS A 138 21.63 -5.49 -11.95
C LYS A 138 22.54 -4.28 -12.23
N GLU A 139 22.76 -3.94 -13.49
CA GLU A 139 23.73 -2.91 -13.86
C GLU A 139 23.09 -1.53 -13.96
N LYS A 140 21.93 -1.41 -14.65
CA LYS A 140 21.26 -0.12 -14.81
C LYS A 140 20.52 0.32 -13.56
N ARG A 141 19.96 -0.61 -12.76
CA ARG A 141 19.21 -0.31 -11.54
C ARG A 141 19.97 -0.63 -10.26
N GLY A 142 21.10 -1.32 -10.33
CA GLY A 142 21.93 -1.62 -9.17
C GLY A 142 21.31 -2.60 -8.18
N LEU A 143 20.33 -3.42 -8.61
CA LEU A 143 19.59 -4.29 -7.69
C LEU A 143 20.34 -5.59 -7.41
N SER A 144 20.36 -6.00 -6.16
CA SER A 144 20.85 -7.31 -5.73
C SER A 144 19.91 -8.44 -6.14
N ASP A 145 20.43 -9.67 -6.18
CA ASP A 145 19.62 -10.87 -6.39
C ASP A 145 18.57 -11.04 -5.26
N ALA A 146 18.86 -10.54 -4.07
CA ALA A 146 17.93 -10.55 -2.96
C ALA A 146 16.72 -9.65 -3.22
N ALA A 147 16.91 -8.43 -3.72
CA ALA A 147 15.83 -7.53 -4.12
C ALA A 147 15.03 -8.09 -5.29
N ILE A 148 15.68 -8.61 -6.33
CA ILE A 148 15.00 -9.23 -7.47
C ILE A 148 14.08 -10.36 -7.00
N ARG A 149 14.52 -11.22 -6.07
CA ARG A 149 13.68 -12.27 -5.47
C ARG A 149 12.61 -11.73 -4.55
N ARG A 150 12.93 -10.75 -3.70
CA ARG A 150 12.02 -10.16 -2.73
C ARG A 150 10.80 -9.54 -3.40
N PHE A 151 11.01 -8.84 -4.52
CA PHE A 151 9.94 -8.21 -5.31
C PHE A 151 9.38 -9.11 -6.41
N GLY A 152 9.93 -10.32 -6.60
CA GLY A 152 9.48 -11.26 -7.62
C GLY A 152 9.65 -10.71 -9.05
N LEU A 153 10.69 -9.91 -9.29
CA LEU A 153 10.92 -9.24 -10.56
C LEU A 153 11.11 -10.25 -11.69
N GLY A 154 10.57 -9.94 -12.85
CA GLY A 154 10.54 -10.85 -13.98
C GLY A 154 10.81 -10.19 -15.32
N TYR A 155 10.60 -10.97 -16.38
CA TYR A 155 10.71 -10.53 -17.77
C TYR A 155 9.59 -11.13 -18.61
N ALA A 156 8.91 -10.33 -19.40
CA ALA A 156 7.98 -10.75 -20.44
C ALA A 156 8.70 -10.74 -21.78
N PRO A 157 8.90 -11.89 -22.43
CA PRO A 157 9.56 -11.97 -23.74
C PRO A 157 8.81 -11.23 -24.84
N GLU A 158 9.48 -10.96 -25.94
CA GLU A 158 8.88 -10.42 -27.15
C GLU A 158 8.12 -11.52 -27.91
N ASN A 159 7.05 -12.02 -27.31
CA ASN A 159 6.22 -13.08 -27.82
C ASN A 159 4.75 -12.74 -27.61
N PHE A 160 3.93 -12.95 -28.65
CA PHE A 160 2.52 -12.59 -28.61
C PHE A 160 1.64 -13.56 -27.78
N SER A 161 2.10 -14.76 -27.48
CA SER A 161 1.26 -15.81 -26.89
C SER A 161 2.02 -16.75 -25.93
N GLY A 162 3.22 -16.36 -25.48
CA GLY A 162 4.03 -17.19 -24.60
C GLY A 162 3.38 -17.43 -23.25
N LEU A 163 2.90 -16.37 -22.59
CA LEU A 163 2.14 -16.45 -21.35
C LEU A 163 0.80 -17.15 -21.54
N LEU A 164 0.07 -16.83 -22.63
CA LEU A 164 -1.19 -17.48 -22.99
C LEU A 164 -1.05 -19.00 -23.06
N HIS A 165 -0.06 -19.51 -23.80
CA HIS A 165 0.18 -20.96 -23.91
C HIS A 165 0.60 -21.57 -22.57
N TYR A 166 1.40 -20.86 -21.79
CA TYR A 166 1.82 -21.31 -20.46
C TYR A 166 0.62 -21.47 -19.50
N LEU A 167 -0.30 -20.51 -19.48
CA LEU A 167 -1.49 -20.53 -18.63
C LEU A 167 -2.53 -21.55 -19.10
N ARG A 168 -2.75 -21.71 -20.42
CA ARG A 168 -3.61 -22.74 -20.99
C ARG A 168 -3.15 -24.14 -20.60
N ARG A 169 -1.86 -24.44 -20.66
CA ARG A 169 -1.30 -25.74 -20.22
C ARG A 169 -1.53 -26.03 -18.73
N ARG A 170 -1.83 -24.99 -17.93
CA ARG A 170 -2.19 -25.11 -16.51
C ARG A 170 -3.70 -25.12 -16.27
N GLY A 171 -4.50 -25.31 -17.32
CA GLY A 171 -5.94 -25.47 -17.23
C GLY A 171 -6.71 -24.17 -17.02
N SER A 172 -6.15 -23.01 -17.42
CA SER A 172 -6.90 -21.76 -17.41
C SER A 172 -7.80 -21.64 -18.64
N ALA A 173 -9.08 -21.37 -18.43
CA ALA A 173 -10.05 -21.15 -19.50
C ALA A 173 -9.83 -19.76 -20.16
N GLU A 174 -10.23 -19.62 -21.43
CA GLU A 174 -10.04 -18.38 -22.18
C GLU A 174 -10.73 -17.19 -21.52
N GLU A 175 -11.94 -17.38 -21.03
CA GLU A 175 -12.71 -16.35 -20.32
C GLU A 175 -11.99 -15.87 -19.05
N GLU A 176 -11.43 -16.79 -18.26
CA GLU A 176 -10.64 -16.46 -17.06
C GLU A 176 -9.38 -15.65 -17.43
N LEU A 177 -8.73 -16.01 -18.55
CA LEU A 177 -7.53 -15.34 -19.03
C LEU A 177 -7.83 -13.90 -19.50
N GLU A 178 -8.94 -13.65 -20.17
CA GLU A 178 -9.37 -12.30 -20.55
C GLU A 178 -9.71 -11.46 -19.31
N HIS A 179 -10.39 -12.02 -18.32
CA HIS A 179 -10.71 -11.35 -17.06
C HIS A 179 -9.49 -11.10 -16.15
N SER A 180 -8.39 -11.81 -16.38
CA SER A 180 -7.15 -11.62 -15.60
C SER A 180 -6.45 -10.29 -15.87
N GLY A 181 -6.75 -9.65 -17.01
CA GLY A 181 -6.05 -8.45 -17.45
C GLY A 181 -4.60 -8.71 -17.90
N LEU A 182 -4.23 -9.97 -18.16
CA LEU A 182 -2.92 -10.38 -18.71
C LEU A 182 -2.99 -10.70 -20.19
N ILE A 183 -4.14 -11.17 -20.65
CA ILE A 183 -4.43 -11.57 -22.01
C ILE A 183 -5.54 -10.67 -22.57
N ARG A 184 -5.44 -10.33 -23.82
CA ARG A 184 -6.45 -9.53 -24.53
C ARG A 184 -6.84 -10.17 -25.84
N ARG A 185 -8.09 -9.96 -26.27
CA ARG A 185 -8.58 -10.36 -27.58
C ARG A 185 -8.37 -9.24 -28.58
N SER A 186 -7.77 -9.56 -29.72
CA SER A 186 -7.61 -8.64 -30.85
C SER A 186 -8.92 -8.45 -31.62
N GLN A 187 -8.98 -7.44 -32.47
CA GLN A 187 -10.15 -7.24 -33.37
C GLN A 187 -10.42 -8.45 -34.30
N LYS A 188 -9.39 -9.23 -34.60
CA LYS A 188 -9.50 -10.49 -35.40
C LYS A 188 -9.89 -11.71 -34.55
N GLY A 189 -10.22 -11.54 -33.27
CA GLY A 189 -10.61 -12.61 -32.36
C GLY A 189 -9.44 -13.40 -31.71
N ASN A 190 -8.19 -13.14 -32.07
CA ASN A 190 -7.04 -13.85 -31.51
C ASN A 190 -6.67 -13.33 -30.14
N LEU A 191 -6.40 -14.22 -29.21
CA LEU A 191 -5.86 -13.87 -27.88
C LEU A 191 -4.35 -13.59 -27.95
N TYR A 192 -3.89 -12.60 -27.18
CA TYR A 192 -2.48 -12.23 -27.11
C TYR A 192 -2.09 -11.70 -25.73
N ASP A 193 -0.80 -11.82 -25.40
CA ASP A 193 -0.22 -11.34 -24.16
C ASP A 193 -0.14 -9.81 -24.15
N ILE A 194 -0.64 -9.18 -23.09
CA ILE A 194 -0.59 -7.70 -22.93
C ILE A 194 0.86 -7.25 -22.70
N PHE A 195 1.60 -7.96 -21.87
CA PHE A 195 2.99 -7.63 -21.54
C PHE A 195 3.93 -8.35 -22.50
N ARG A 196 4.68 -7.60 -23.27
CA ARG A 196 5.69 -8.10 -24.22
C ARG A 196 6.92 -7.19 -24.19
N HIS A 197 8.11 -7.77 -24.30
CA HIS A 197 9.41 -7.07 -24.27
C HIS A 197 9.53 -6.09 -23.09
N ARG A 198 9.17 -6.56 -21.87
CA ARG A 198 9.14 -5.72 -20.68
C ARG A 198 9.76 -6.41 -19.48
N VAL A 199 10.49 -5.65 -18.67
CA VAL A 199 10.78 -6.07 -17.30
C VAL A 199 9.50 -5.94 -16.48
N MET A 200 9.23 -6.94 -15.62
CA MET A 200 7.96 -7.12 -14.95
C MET A 200 8.09 -6.93 -13.44
N VAL A 201 7.14 -6.21 -12.88
CA VAL A 201 7.03 -5.93 -11.44
C VAL A 201 5.67 -6.43 -10.97
N PRO A 202 5.60 -7.51 -10.17
CA PRO A 202 4.35 -7.95 -9.55
C PRO A 202 3.84 -6.91 -8.54
N ILE A 203 2.55 -6.64 -8.57
CA ILE A 203 1.85 -5.82 -7.58
C ILE A 203 1.20 -6.79 -6.59
N ILE A 204 1.59 -6.67 -5.32
CA ILE A 204 1.21 -7.59 -4.25
C ILE A 204 0.35 -6.84 -3.23
N ASP A 205 -0.80 -7.41 -2.89
CA ASP A 205 -1.70 -6.83 -1.88
C ASP A 205 -1.14 -7.00 -0.44
N VAL A 206 -1.77 -6.36 0.52
CA VAL A 206 -1.37 -6.44 1.95
C VAL A 206 -1.41 -7.86 2.52
N ARG A 207 -2.12 -8.79 1.90
CA ARG A 207 -2.21 -10.20 2.30
C ARG A 207 -1.14 -11.08 1.66
N GLY A 208 -0.35 -10.54 0.71
CA GLY A 208 0.69 -11.26 -0.01
C GLY A 208 0.24 -11.91 -1.31
N ASN A 209 -0.98 -11.63 -1.79
CA ASN A 209 -1.46 -12.11 -3.07
C ASN A 209 -0.95 -11.24 -4.22
N ILE A 210 -0.52 -11.86 -5.31
CA ILE A 210 -0.19 -11.15 -6.55
C ILE A 210 -1.51 -10.79 -7.24
N ILE A 211 -1.80 -9.50 -7.33
CA ILE A 211 -3.10 -8.98 -7.82
C ILE A 211 -3.01 -8.33 -9.19
N ALA A 212 -1.82 -7.91 -9.61
CA ALA A 212 -1.58 -7.22 -10.88
C ALA A 212 -0.08 -7.17 -11.21
N PHE A 213 0.26 -6.53 -12.31
CA PHE A 213 1.63 -6.31 -12.77
C PHE A 213 1.83 -4.90 -13.32
N GLY A 214 3.03 -4.38 -13.11
CA GLY A 214 3.61 -3.29 -13.87
C GLY A 214 4.64 -3.83 -14.87
N GLY A 215 4.71 -3.26 -16.05
CA GLY A 215 5.72 -3.63 -17.06
C GLY A 215 6.40 -2.41 -17.65
N ARG A 216 7.73 -2.39 -17.67
CA ARG A 216 8.55 -1.32 -18.28
C ARG A 216 9.33 -1.86 -19.47
N VAL A 217 9.30 -1.14 -20.60
CA VAL A 217 10.11 -1.49 -21.79
C VAL A 217 11.61 -1.41 -21.49
N LEU A 218 12.37 -2.24 -22.17
CA LEU A 218 13.85 -2.23 -22.11
C LEU A 218 14.47 -1.22 -23.06
N ASP A 219 13.74 -0.84 -24.08
CA ASP A 219 14.10 0.11 -25.14
C ASP A 219 13.35 1.45 -24.97
N ASP A 220 13.37 2.30 -26.02
CA ASP A 220 12.69 3.60 -26.05
C ASP A 220 11.25 3.54 -26.60
N SER A 221 10.68 2.33 -26.76
CA SER A 221 9.32 2.15 -27.23
C SER A 221 8.28 2.75 -26.25
N LYS A 222 7.18 3.21 -26.81
CA LYS A 222 6.09 3.80 -26.00
C LYS A 222 4.87 2.88 -25.99
N PRO A 223 4.12 2.87 -24.88
CA PRO A 223 4.34 3.59 -23.63
C PRO A 223 5.47 2.94 -22.79
N LYS A 224 6.27 3.79 -22.13
CA LYS A 224 7.40 3.35 -21.30
C LYS A 224 6.96 2.39 -20.17
N TYR A 225 5.85 2.67 -19.53
CA TYR A 225 5.22 1.83 -18.51
C TYR A 225 3.81 1.45 -18.92
N ILE A 226 3.42 0.22 -18.64
CA ILE A 226 2.03 -0.23 -18.64
C ILE A 226 1.73 -0.96 -17.34
N ASN A 227 0.49 -0.84 -16.86
CA ASN A 227 -0.01 -1.57 -15.71
C ASN A 227 -1.18 -2.46 -16.15
N SER A 228 -1.40 -3.56 -15.42
CA SER A 228 -2.63 -4.33 -15.57
C SER A 228 -3.85 -3.40 -15.53
N PRO A 229 -4.90 -3.67 -16.31
CA PRO A 229 -6.20 -3.05 -16.13
C PRO A 229 -6.77 -3.44 -14.75
N GLU A 230 -7.81 -2.75 -14.32
CA GLU A 230 -8.55 -3.15 -13.12
C GLU A 230 -9.25 -4.49 -13.33
N THR A 231 -9.30 -5.29 -12.27
CA THR A 231 -9.95 -6.61 -12.24
C THR A 231 -10.74 -6.75 -10.94
N GLN A 232 -11.39 -7.91 -10.74
CA GLN A 232 -12.05 -8.22 -9.47
C GLN A 232 -11.08 -8.25 -8.27
N VAL A 233 -9.78 -8.53 -8.52
CA VAL A 233 -8.75 -8.62 -7.48
C VAL A 233 -7.87 -7.37 -7.40
N TYR A 234 -7.91 -6.47 -8.38
CA TYR A 234 -7.06 -5.30 -8.47
C TYR A 234 -7.85 -4.01 -8.69
N LYS A 235 -7.73 -3.08 -7.77
CA LYS A 235 -8.23 -1.70 -7.87
C LYS A 235 -7.09 -0.73 -7.63
N LYS A 236 -6.71 0.04 -8.67
CA LYS A 236 -5.60 1.01 -8.60
C LYS A 236 -5.78 1.99 -7.46
N SER A 237 -7.00 2.51 -7.30
CA SER A 237 -7.37 3.48 -6.28
C SER A 237 -7.27 2.96 -4.83
N ARG A 238 -7.12 1.66 -4.62
CA ARG A 238 -7.08 1.02 -3.29
C ARG A 238 -5.81 0.21 -3.05
N THR A 239 -4.82 0.35 -3.92
CA THR A 239 -3.59 -0.44 -3.85
C THR A 239 -2.38 0.48 -3.73
N LEU A 240 -1.52 0.20 -2.76
CA LEU A 240 -0.19 0.79 -2.63
C LEU A 240 0.86 -0.30 -2.89
N PHE A 241 1.77 -0.03 -3.83
CA PHE A 241 2.89 -0.91 -4.13
C PHE A 241 3.84 -1.01 -2.94
N ALA A 242 4.34 -2.21 -2.68
CA ALA A 242 5.24 -2.57 -1.59
C ALA A 242 4.67 -2.42 -0.16
N LEU A 243 3.38 -2.06 0.02
CA LEU A 243 2.79 -1.98 1.36
C LEU A 243 2.80 -3.32 2.10
N ASN A 244 2.71 -4.46 1.39
CA ASN A 244 2.85 -5.81 1.95
C ASN A 244 4.21 -6.05 2.63
N VAL A 245 5.24 -5.32 2.20
CA VAL A 245 6.59 -5.35 2.78
C VAL A 245 6.70 -4.27 3.85
N ALA A 246 6.36 -3.03 3.51
CA ALA A 246 6.53 -1.85 4.35
C ALA A 246 5.77 -1.98 5.70
N LYS A 247 4.59 -2.59 5.72
CA LYS A 247 3.82 -2.82 6.95
C LYS A 247 4.52 -3.70 7.99
N LYS A 248 5.57 -4.43 7.60
CA LYS A 248 6.35 -5.30 8.50
C LYS A 248 7.49 -4.55 9.20
N SER A 249 7.79 -3.35 8.76
CA SER A 249 8.79 -2.49 9.39
C SER A 249 8.34 -2.08 10.79
N THR A 250 9.28 -1.91 11.69
CA THR A 250 9.04 -1.33 13.02
C THR A 250 8.82 0.17 12.96
N SER A 251 9.32 0.82 11.90
CA SER A 251 9.10 2.25 11.68
C SER A 251 7.66 2.52 11.24
N LYS A 252 7.06 3.54 11.83
CA LYS A 252 5.75 4.07 11.45
C LYS A 252 5.82 5.30 10.53
N ARG A 253 7.03 5.63 10.07
CA ARG A 253 7.32 6.70 9.13
C ARG A 253 7.45 6.14 7.73
N PHE A 254 6.43 6.32 6.89
CA PHE A 254 6.38 5.78 5.54
C PHE A 254 6.81 6.80 4.50
N ILE A 255 7.49 6.35 3.45
CA ILE A 255 7.98 7.19 2.36
C ILE A 255 7.12 6.94 1.12
N LEU A 256 6.40 7.97 0.66
CA LEU A 256 5.61 7.91 -0.57
C LEU A 256 6.45 8.40 -1.75
N CYS A 257 6.73 7.50 -2.69
CA CYS A 257 7.42 7.77 -3.95
C CYS A 257 6.43 7.83 -5.12
N GLU A 258 6.87 8.27 -6.31
CA GLU A 258 6.03 8.31 -7.51
C GLU A 258 5.89 6.94 -8.17
N GLY A 259 6.98 6.18 -8.27
CA GLY A 259 7.04 4.98 -9.10
C GLY A 259 7.59 3.74 -8.41
N TYR A 260 7.36 2.60 -9.07
CA TYR A 260 7.87 1.30 -8.59
C TYR A 260 9.38 1.28 -8.47
N MET A 261 10.07 1.98 -9.38
CA MET A 261 11.54 1.92 -9.42
C MET A 261 12.13 2.62 -8.22
N ASP A 262 11.58 3.79 -7.86
CA ASP A 262 12.01 4.54 -6.67
C ASP A 262 11.82 3.71 -5.42
N VAL A 263 10.63 3.08 -5.28
CA VAL A 263 10.33 2.21 -4.14
C VAL A 263 11.30 1.03 -4.08
N ILE A 264 11.55 0.33 -5.20
CA ILE A 264 12.45 -0.83 -5.22
C ILE A 264 13.87 -0.41 -4.86
N SER A 265 14.38 0.72 -5.42
CA SER A 265 15.69 1.27 -5.10
C SER A 265 15.80 1.71 -3.65
N MET A 266 14.75 2.33 -3.11
CA MET A 266 14.67 2.68 -1.69
C MET A 266 14.78 1.47 -0.79
N HIS A 267 14.04 0.40 -1.09
CA HIS A 267 14.13 -0.86 -0.35
C HIS A 267 15.50 -1.53 -0.47
N GLU A 268 16.16 -1.46 -1.65
CA GLU A 268 17.53 -1.95 -1.83
C GLU A 268 18.50 -1.19 -0.94
N ALA A 269 18.33 0.13 -0.81
CA ALA A 269 19.12 0.98 0.07
C ALA A 269 18.79 0.81 1.57
N GLY A 270 17.75 0.01 1.91
CA GLY A 270 17.35 -0.27 3.29
C GLY A 270 16.25 0.62 3.85
N PHE A 271 15.58 1.43 3.02
CA PHE A 271 14.39 2.22 3.39
C PHE A 271 13.13 1.37 3.16
N ASP A 272 12.87 0.45 4.07
CA ASP A 272 11.87 -0.61 3.95
C ASP A 272 10.41 -0.15 4.13
N THR A 273 10.19 1.14 4.39
CA THR A 273 8.86 1.77 4.49
C THR A 273 8.44 2.53 3.23
N ALA A 274 9.24 2.45 2.15
CA ALA A 274 8.90 3.09 0.89
C ALA A 274 7.71 2.39 0.20
N VAL A 275 6.75 3.20 -0.29
CA VAL A 275 5.55 2.75 -1.01
C VAL A 275 5.21 3.73 -2.13
N CYS A 276 4.41 3.31 -3.12
CA CYS A 276 3.87 4.25 -4.10
C CYS A 276 2.46 3.87 -4.57
N ALA A 277 1.76 4.82 -5.17
CA ALA A 277 0.54 4.57 -5.93
C ALA A 277 0.85 3.79 -7.21
N CYS A 278 -0.10 2.97 -7.67
CA CYS A 278 0.11 2.06 -8.80
C CYS A 278 -0.15 2.74 -10.16
N GLY A 279 0.66 3.75 -10.51
CA GLY A 279 0.57 4.44 -11.81
C GLY A 279 -0.64 5.36 -11.95
N THR A 280 -1.13 5.88 -10.83
CA THR A 280 -2.16 6.91 -10.73
C THR A 280 -1.75 7.93 -9.68
N ALA A 281 -2.38 9.11 -9.67
CA ALA A 281 -2.26 10.01 -8.53
C ALA A 281 -2.78 9.33 -7.26
N LEU A 282 -2.25 9.72 -6.10
CA LEU A 282 -2.71 9.25 -4.79
C LEU A 282 -4.22 9.52 -4.63
N THR A 283 -4.92 8.60 -3.97
CA THR A 283 -6.37 8.65 -3.74
C THR A 283 -6.74 8.70 -2.27
N PRO A 284 -7.94 9.17 -1.89
CA PRO A 284 -8.42 9.13 -0.50
C PRO A 284 -8.41 7.72 0.10
N GLU A 285 -8.76 6.71 -0.69
CA GLU A 285 -8.76 5.31 -0.25
C GLU A 285 -7.35 4.79 0.04
N GLN A 286 -6.34 5.22 -0.74
CA GLN A 286 -4.94 4.88 -0.48
C GLN A 286 -4.41 5.59 0.76
N VAL A 287 -4.79 6.84 1.01
CA VAL A 287 -4.47 7.57 2.25
C VAL A 287 -5.10 6.85 3.46
N LYS A 288 -6.38 6.46 3.35
CA LYS A 288 -7.04 5.68 4.40
C LYS A 288 -6.35 4.34 4.64
N LEU A 289 -5.97 3.62 3.59
CA LEU A 289 -5.22 2.37 3.71
C LEU A 289 -3.86 2.59 4.39
N LEU A 290 -3.15 3.65 4.03
CA LEU A 290 -1.85 3.99 4.63
C LEU A 290 -1.99 4.31 6.13
N SER A 291 -3.06 5.00 6.54
CA SER A 291 -3.31 5.38 7.93
C SER A 291 -3.51 4.19 8.89
N GLU A 292 -3.77 3.00 8.36
CA GLU A 292 -3.83 1.78 9.16
C GLU A 292 -2.43 1.31 9.62
N TYR A 293 -1.36 1.78 8.97
CA TYR A 293 0.02 1.31 9.19
C TYR A 293 1.00 2.42 9.55
N ALA A 294 0.75 3.67 9.13
CA ALA A 294 1.66 4.80 9.25
C ALA A 294 1.16 5.84 10.26
N GLU A 295 2.07 6.36 11.06
CA GLU A 295 1.86 7.56 11.90
C GLU A 295 2.38 8.83 11.20
N GLU A 296 3.39 8.67 10.32
CA GLU A 296 3.94 9.74 9.49
C GLU A 296 4.11 9.28 8.05
N ALA A 297 3.80 10.17 7.10
CA ALA A 297 4.04 10.01 5.67
C ALA A 297 5.00 11.09 5.18
N VAL A 298 6.10 10.67 4.57
CA VAL A 298 7.07 11.56 3.90
C VAL A 298 6.78 11.53 2.41
N LEU A 299 6.31 12.63 1.84
CA LEU A 299 6.13 12.77 0.39
C LEU A 299 7.50 12.99 -0.27
N CYS A 300 7.94 12.02 -1.05
CA CYS A 300 9.22 11.97 -1.74
C CYS A 300 8.98 11.77 -3.24
N TYR A 301 8.49 12.81 -3.90
CA TYR A 301 8.15 12.80 -5.32
C TYR A 301 9.26 13.45 -6.15
N ASP A 302 9.17 13.32 -7.49
CA ASP A 302 10.14 13.89 -8.43
C ASP A 302 10.30 15.40 -8.22
N SER A 303 11.50 15.92 -8.47
CA SER A 303 11.82 17.34 -8.26
C SER A 303 11.22 18.27 -9.33
N ASP A 304 10.65 17.72 -10.41
CA ASP A 304 10.07 18.45 -11.51
C ASP A 304 8.71 19.08 -11.17
N GLU A 305 8.15 19.86 -12.10
CA GLU A 305 6.86 20.54 -11.92
C GLU A 305 5.70 19.56 -11.70
N ALA A 306 5.75 18.39 -12.33
CA ALA A 306 4.72 17.36 -12.18
C ALA A 306 4.73 16.76 -10.77
N GLY A 307 5.91 16.45 -10.23
CA GLY A 307 6.09 15.97 -8.87
C GLY A 307 5.72 17.01 -7.81
N GLN A 308 6.00 18.31 -8.06
CA GLN A 308 5.54 19.38 -7.16
C GLN A 308 4.00 19.48 -7.12
N LYS A 309 3.32 19.39 -8.28
CA LYS A 309 1.85 19.35 -8.35
C LYS A 309 1.27 18.11 -7.69
N ALA A 310 1.96 16.95 -7.82
CA ALA A 310 1.58 15.72 -7.13
C ALA A 310 1.72 15.87 -5.62
N THR A 311 2.79 16.50 -5.13
CA THR A 311 3.00 16.83 -3.71
C THR A 311 1.85 17.67 -3.15
N GLU A 312 1.51 18.78 -3.82
CA GLU A 312 0.41 19.66 -3.38
C GLU A 312 -0.95 18.95 -3.33
N ARG A 313 -1.22 18.10 -4.34
CA ARG A 313 -2.44 17.29 -4.36
C ARG A 313 -2.47 16.31 -3.19
N SER A 314 -1.35 15.64 -2.92
CA SER A 314 -1.22 14.69 -1.83
C SER A 314 -1.39 15.36 -0.47
N LEU A 315 -0.78 16.55 -0.25
CA LEU A 315 -0.96 17.32 0.99
C LEU A 315 -2.44 17.61 1.30
N ARG A 316 -3.24 17.95 0.24
CA ARG A 316 -4.68 18.17 0.43
C ARG A 316 -5.42 16.91 0.84
N LEU A 317 -5.05 15.73 0.31
CA LEU A 317 -5.67 14.45 0.66
C LEU A 317 -5.36 14.02 2.09
N PHE A 318 -4.22 14.45 2.64
CA PHE A 318 -3.86 14.16 4.03
C PHE A 318 -4.42 15.17 5.04
N ALA A 319 -5.01 16.28 4.61
CA ALA A 319 -5.49 17.33 5.50
C ALA A 319 -6.45 16.80 6.59
N ASP A 320 -7.33 15.88 6.22
CA ASP A 320 -8.32 15.25 7.12
C ASP A 320 -7.85 13.87 7.64
N SER A 321 -6.59 13.50 7.42
CA SER A 321 -6.03 12.23 7.86
C SER A 321 -5.35 12.38 9.23
N PRO A 322 -5.37 11.37 10.10
CA PRO A 322 -4.60 11.37 11.35
C PRO A 322 -3.09 11.22 11.12
N VAL A 323 -2.65 10.93 9.90
CA VAL A 323 -1.24 10.73 9.55
C VAL A 323 -0.53 12.08 9.44
N LYS A 324 0.54 12.25 10.20
CA LYS A 324 1.41 13.41 10.09
C LYS A 324 2.15 13.40 8.74
N VAL A 325 2.19 14.54 8.05
CA VAL A 325 2.80 14.60 6.71
C VAL A 325 3.99 15.55 6.73
N SER A 326 5.06 15.12 6.08
CA SER A 326 6.22 15.92 5.76
C SER A 326 6.62 15.78 4.29
N VAL A 327 7.36 16.73 3.77
CA VAL A 327 7.80 16.78 2.38
C VAL A 327 9.32 16.70 2.33
N LEU A 328 9.83 15.76 1.54
CA LEU A 328 11.24 15.66 1.23
C LEU A 328 11.51 16.33 -0.12
N THR A 329 12.33 17.37 -0.12
CA THR A 329 12.87 17.96 -1.35
C THR A 329 14.22 17.36 -1.64
N ILE A 330 14.42 16.81 -2.83
CA ILE A 330 15.66 16.18 -3.27
C ILE A 330 16.51 17.23 -4.02
N PRO A 331 17.65 17.68 -3.47
CA PRO A 331 18.54 18.61 -4.17
C PRO A 331 19.49 17.85 -5.11
N GLY A 332 19.72 18.37 -6.31
CA GLY A 332 20.75 17.89 -7.22
C GLY A 332 20.50 16.52 -7.89
N ALA A 333 19.29 15.98 -7.76
CA ALA A 333 18.85 14.78 -8.46
C ALA A 333 17.37 14.92 -8.85
N LYS A 334 16.96 14.12 -9.84
CA LYS A 334 15.58 14.14 -10.34
C LYS A 334 14.63 13.41 -9.39
N ASP A 335 15.04 12.24 -8.94
CA ASP A 335 14.23 11.29 -8.17
C ASP A 335 15.07 10.63 -7.04
N PRO A 336 14.43 9.91 -6.09
CA PRO A 336 15.14 9.23 -5.00
C PRO A 336 16.15 8.18 -5.47
N ASP A 337 15.85 7.44 -6.55
CA ASP A 337 16.73 6.42 -7.13
C ASP A 337 18.04 7.05 -7.61
N GLU A 338 17.96 8.15 -8.34
CA GLU A 338 19.14 8.89 -8.82
C GLU A 338 19.95 9.46 -7.66
N PHE A 339 19.28 10.06 -6.66
CA PHE A 339 19.95 10.63 -5.50
C PHE A 339 20.73 9.58 -4.71
N ILE A 340 20.11 8.45 -4.39
CA ILE A 340 20.77 7.39 -3.61
C ILE A 340 21.96 6.79 -4.38
N ARG A 341 21.83 6.63 -5.68
CA ARG A 341 22.93 6.11 -6.51
C ARG A 341 24.14 7.07 -6.60
N HIS A 342 23.89 8.38 -6.60
CA HIS A 342 24.97 9.38 -6.71
C HIS A 342 25.57 9.75 -5.34
N TYR A 343 24.75 9.86 -4.30
CA TYR A 343 25.18 10.45 -3.03
C TYR A 343 25.19 9.46 -1.86
N GLY A 344 24.63 8.27 -2.06
CA GLY A 344 24.60 7.20 -1.06
C GLY A 344 23.46 7.31 -0.04
N LYS A 345 23.32 6.23 0.72
CA LYS A 345 22.29 6.04 1.74
C LYS A 345 22.35 7.09 2.85
N GLU A 346 23.53 7.33 3.39
CA GLU A 346 23.75 8.20 4.56
C GLU A 346 23.30 9.62 4.28
N ARG A 347 23.58 10.14 3.08
CA ARG A 347 23.10 11.47 2.66
C ARG A 347 21.59 11.51 2.52
N PHE A 348 20.98 10.43 2.03
CA PHE A 348 19.53 10.36 1.94
C PHE A 348 18.87 10.31 3.34
N GLU A 349 19.47 9.60 4.30
CA GLU A 349 19.01 9.60 5.70
C GLU A 349 19.06 11.01 6.32
N MET A 350 20.12 11.78 6.03
CA MET A 350 20.21 13.18 6.47
C MET A 350 19.08 14.03 5.89
N LEU A 351 18.73 13.84 4.61
CA LEU A 351 17.60 14.53 3.99
C LEU A 351 16.27 14.12 4.65
N LEU A 352 16.07 12.83 4.92
CA LEU A 352 14.88 12.34 5.62
C LEU A 352 14.71 12.98 7.01
N ASN A 353 15.80 13.24 7.71
CA ASN A 353 15.78 13.90 9.01
C ASN A 353 15.52 15.41 8.90
N GLY A 354 15.76 16.01 7.74
CA GLY A 354 15.55 17.42 7.43
C GLY A 354 14.28 17.70 6.61
N THR A 355 13.25 16.84 6.67
CA THR A 355 12.00 17.06 5.94
C THR A 355 11.26 18.30 6.40
N SER A 356 10.64 19.00 5.44
CA SER A 356 9.83 20.19 5.70
C SER A 356 8.38 19.79 6.02
N ASN A 357 7.75 20.50 6.94
CA ASN A 357 6.31 20.40 7.09
C ASN A 357 5.58 21.09 5.91
N PRO A 358 4.25 20.89 5.74
CA PRO A 358 3.51 21.46 4.62
C PRO A 358 3.62 22.98 4.49
N THR A 359 3.66 23.70 5.60
CA THR A 359 3.80 25.17 5.62
C THR A 359 5.18 25.59 5.14
N GLU A 360 6.25 24.95 5.64
CA GLU A 360 7.62 25.22 5.19
C GLU A 360 7.83 24.91 3.71
N PHE A 361 7.22 23.82 3.23
CA PHE A 361 7.24 23.49 1.80
C PHE A 361 6.58 24.58 0.97
N ALA A 362 5.38 25.04 1.36
CA ALA A 362 4.66 26.11 0.66
C ALA A 362 5.42 27.44 0.66
N LEU A 363 5.97 27.84 1.82
CA LEU A 363 6.82 29.04 1.94
C LEU A 363 8.10 28.93 1.10
N GLY A 364 8.76 27.77 1.09
CA GLY A 364 9.94 27.51 0.28
C GLY A 364 9.66 27.58 -1.23
N LYS A 365 8.48 27.12 -1.65
CA LYS A 365 8.02 27.25 -3.03
C LYS A 365 7.74 28.69 -3.41
N ALA A 366 7.02 29.45 -2.57
CA ALA A 366 6.75 30.86 -2.76
C ALA A 366 8.05 31.65 -2.88
N LYS A 367 9.03 31.35 -2.00
CA LYS A 367 10.36 32.00 -2.01
C LYS A 367 11.09 31.83 -3.35
N LYS A 368 10.98 30.69 -4.02
CA LYS A 368 11.62 30.39 -5.31
C LYS A 368 10.97 31.12 -6.50
N LYS A 369 9.76 31.63 -6.33
CA LYS A 369 8.96 32.25 -7.39
C LYS A 369 9.35 33.72 -7.63
N TYR A 370 9.90 34.39 -6.60
CA TYR A 370 10.18 35.82 -6.61
C TYR A 370 11.67 36.10 -6.48
N ASP A 371 12.15 37.20 -7.11
CA ASP A 371 13.52 37.69 -6.95
C ASP A 371 13.61 38.55 -5.66
N LEU A 372 14.04 37.92 -4.57
CA LEU A 372 14.15 38.61 -3.27
C LEU A 372 15.27 39.67 -3.17
N ARG A 373 16.05 39.87 -4.24
CA ARG A 373 17.03 40.97 -4.31
C ARG A 373 16.35 42.30 -4.63
N THR A 374 15.13 42.28 -5.14
CA THR A 374 14.34 43.47 -5.45
C THR A 374 13.26 43.69 -4.38
N ASP A 375 12.92 44.95 -4.12
CA ASP A 375 11.89 45.31 -3.15
C ASP A 375 10.50 44.81 -3.60
N ASP A 376 10.19 44.89 -4.88
CA ASP A 376 8.93 44.35 -5.46
C ASP A 376 8.83 42.83 -5.26
N GLY A 377 9.92 42.13 -5.55
CA GLY A 377 9.92 40.66 -5.36
C GLY A 377 9.77 40.26 -3.89
N ARG A 378 10.37 41.03 -2.95
CA ARG A 378 10.18 40.83 -1.49
C ARG A 378 8.73 41.07 -1.09
N LEU A 379 8.12 42.17 -1.56
CA LEU A 379 6.72 42.49 -1.26
C LEU A 379 5.77 41.44 -1.77
N GLU A 380 5.94 40.95 -3.00
CA GLU A 380 5.10 39.89 -3.58
C GLU A 380 5.28 38.56 -2.80
N TYR A 381 6.52 38.18 -2.43
CA TYR A 381 6.76 37.04 -1.58
C TYR A 381 6.06 37.15 -0.22
N ILE A 382 6.16 38.30 0.44
CA ILE A 382 5.54 38.55 1.77
C ILE A 382 4.00 38.43 1.64
N ARG A 383 3.39 38.97 0.59
CA ARG A 383 1.94 38.87 0.35
C ARG A 383 1.52 37.43 0.20
N GLU A 384 2.25 36.63 -0.60
CA GLU A 384 1.93 35.19 -0.79
C GLU A 384 2.17 34.44 0.52
N ALA A 385 3.25 34.73 1.25
CA ALA A 385 3.56 34.10 2.53
C ALA A 385 2.50 34.38 3.61
N ILE A 386 1.98 35.61 3.69
CA ILE A 386 0.85 35.94 4.56
C ILE A 386 -0.39 35.12 4.21
N GLY A 387 -0.69 34.94 2.91
CA GLY A 387 -1.79 34.09 2.46
C GLY A 387 -1.63 32.63 2.90
N ILE A 388 -0.40 32.09 2.81
CA ILE A 388 -0.08 30.72 3.27
C ILE A 388 -0.28 30.59 4.77
N LEU A 389 0.20 31.55 5.57
CA LEU A 389 0.09 31.55 7.03
C LEU A 389 -1.35 31.79 7.52
N ALA A 390 -2.15 32.56 6.78
CA ALA A 390 -3.55 32.79 7.08
C ALA A 390 -4.44 31.55 6.82
N GLY A 391 -4.01 30.66 5.94
CA GLY A 391 -4.69 29.38 5.67
C GLY A 391 -4.78 28.53 6.95
N GLY A 392 -5.99 28.00 7.25
CA GLY A 392 -6.41 27.48 8.55
C GLY A 392 -5.61 26.33 9.19
N ALA A 393 -4.59 25.79 8.53
CA ALA A 393 -3.81 24.65 9.03
C ALA A 393 -2.59 25.04 9.92
N VAL A 394 -2.30 26.33 10.09
CA VAL A 394 -1.13 26.81 10.83
C VAL A 394 -1.56 27.30 12.22
N SER A 395 -0.99 26.71 13.28
CA SER A 395 -1.27 27.15 14.66
C SER A 395 -0.80 28.60 14.89
N PRO A 396 -1.41 29.36 15.83
CA PRO A 396 -1.00 30.73 16.14
C PRO A 396 0.49 30.84 16.45
N THR A 397 1.02 29.97 17.29
CA THR A 397 2.44 29.93 17.65
C THR A 397 3.37 29.71 16.45
N ALA A 398 2.96 28.79 15.54
CA ALA A 398 3.72 28.54 14.32
C ALA A 398 3.68 29.74 13.37
N ARG A 399 2.56 30.48 13.31
CA ARG A 399 2.47 31.74 12.52
C ARG A 399 3.48 32.75 12.98
N ASP A 400 3.62 32.98 14.29
CA ASP A 400 4.58 33.93 14.86
C ASP A 400 6.01 33.54 14.50
N VAL A 401 6.37 32.26 14.64
CA VAL A 401 7.70 31.74 14.28
C VAL A 401 8.00 31.95 12.80
N TYR A 402 7.07 31.63 11.92
CA TYR A 402 7.27 31.80 10.48
C TYR A 402 7.26 33.27 10.05
N ALA A 403 6.42 34.11 10.66
CA ALA A 403 6.42 35.56 10.41
C ALA A 403 7.78 36.17 10.74
N GLY A 404 8.37 35.79 11.87
CA GLY A 404 9.72 36.21 12.21
C GLY A 404 10.79 35.78 11.21
N ARG A 405 10.71 34.55 10.68
CA ARG A 405 11.63 34.06 9.64
C ARG A 405 11.45 34.73 8.27
N ILE A 406 10.25 35.24 7.96
CA ILE A 406 9.96 35.96 6.71
C ILE A 406 10.42 37.39 6.78
N ALA A 407 10.33 38.02 7.96
CA ALA A 407 10.71 39.43 8.20
C ALA A 407 12.23 39.66 8.26
N GLY A 408 13.03 38.65 8.59
CA GLY A 408 14.49 38.67 8.61
C GLY A 408 15.12 38.22 7.32
#